data_0486dece8ffc533dd3fd14483181f624
#
_entry.id   0486dece8ffc533dd3fd14483181f624
#
_cell.length_a   1.000
_cell.length_b   1.000
_cell.length_c   1.000
_cell.angle_alpha   90.00
_cell.angle_beta   90.00
_cell.angle_gamma   90.00
#
_symmetry.space_group_name_H-M   'P 1'
#
loop_
_entity.id
_entity.type
_entity.pdbx_description
1 polymer ?
#
loop_
_entity_poly.entity_id
_entity_poly.type
_entity_poly.pdbx_seq_one_letter_code
_entity_poly.pdbx_strand_id
1 'polypeptide(L)'
;MSNYKSGFIAIVGRPNAGKSTLLNALLKEKIAIMSDKPNTTRNNISGILTNEDCQYVFVDTPGIHKPQQQLGRVLNKNAYSAMEDCDVIGWIVDGSQAFGTGDSFILKRIETLHKPVVLIMNKIDKLGKEQLLKRLMYWQKQYDFNDIVPISALVKDNLEELLKVFKGYLPEGEPMFPEEMKSDHDINFRMCEIVREKILFKTHEEIPHSVAVILERKEKRGNRMYLQMMVVVDRESQKGILIGKQASMIRSIRLDAQKELKDMLGCSVDLELFVRVEKNWRNHENKIKEFGLDELEQIDED
;
A
#
# COMPACT_ATOMS: atom_id res chain seq x y z
N MET A 1 -17.50 1.70 -32.14
CA MET A 1 -17.06 0.87 -31.00
C MET A 1 -16.32 1.81 -30.05
N SER A 2 -16.69 1.90 -28.82
CA SER A 2 -16.01 2.79 -27.88
C SER A 2 -14.58 2.29 -27.68
N ASN A 3 -13.56 3.14 -27.94
CA ASN A 3 -12.15 2.85 -27.63
C ASN A 3 -11.92 2.88 -26.09
N TYR A 4 -12.79 2.19 -25.36
CA TYR A 4 -12.64 2.07 -23.91
C TYR A 4 -11.39 1.25 -23.60
N LYS A 5 -10.62 1.67 -22.61
CA LYS A 5 -9.42 0.97 -22.18
C LYS A 5 -9.56 0.54 -20.72
N SER A 6 -9.06 -0.65 -20.42
CA SER A 6 -9.01 -1.13 -19.04
C SER A 6 -7.76 -1.98 -18.83
N GLY A 7 -7.15 -1.89 -17.64
CA GLY A 7 -5.96 -2.70 -17.37
C GLY A 7 -5.34 -2.42 -16.00
N PHE A 8 -4.35 -3.25 -15.70
CA PHE A 8 -3.64 -3.27 -14.42
C PHE A 8 -2.34 -2.47 -14.46
N ILE A 9 -2.11 -1.67 -13.44
CA ILE A 9 -0.94 -0.82 -13.27
C ILE A 9 -0.27 -1.16 -11.93
N ALA A 10 0.86 -1.83 -11.96
CA ALA A 10 1.61 -2.11 -10.73
C ALA A 10 2.40 -0.88 -10.29
N ILE A 11 2.09 -0.32 -9.13
CA ILE A 11 2.85 0.79 -8.54
C ILE A 11 3.94 0.22 -7.66
N VAL A 12 5.17 0.25 -8.14
CA VAL A 12 6.35 -0.31 -7.45
C VAL A 12 7.35 0.77 -7.07
N GLY A 13 8.13 0.54 -6.04
CA GLY A 13 9.13 1.51 -5.59
C GLY A 13 9.66 1.18 -4.20
N ARG A 14 10.68 1.89 -3.78
CA ARG A 14 11.24 1.77 -2.43
C ARG A 14 10.19 2.11 -1.36
N PRO A 15 10.36 1.64 -0.12
CA PRO A 15 9.58 2.15 1.00
C PRO A 15 9.63 3.69 1.05
N ASN A 16 8.52 4.31 1.40
CA ASN A 16 8.37 5.76 1.53
C ASN A 16 8.56 6.60 0.23
N ALA A 17 8.58 5.97 -0.94
CA ALA A 17 8.56 6.68 -2.23
C ALA A 17 7.23 7.42 -2.49
N GLY A 18 6.16 7.03 -1.80
CA GLY A 18 4.84 7.66 -1.88
C GLY A 18 3.78 6.87 -2.65
N LYS A 19 3.93 5.54 -2.76
CA LYS A 19 2.99 4.63 -3.44
C LYS A 19 1.54 4.77 -2.96
N SER A 20 1.30 4.50 -1.69
CA SER A 20 -0.04 4.60 -1.08
C SER A 20 -0.59 6.03 -1.07
N THR A 21 0.29 7.05 -0.98
CA THR A 21 -0.10 8.46 -1.12
C THR A 21 -0.61 8.74 -2.53
N LEU A 22 0.10 8.24 -3.55
CA LEU A 22 -0.31 8.37 -4.94
C LEU A 22 -1.64 7.67 -5.19
N LEU A 23 -1.79 6.41 -4.75
CA LEU A 23 -3.05 5.66 -4.88
C LEU A 23 -4.22 6.44 -4.31
N ASN A 24 -4.13 6.88 -3.05
CA ASN A 24 -5.18 7.65 -2.39
C ASN A 24 -5.47 8.99 -3.08
N ALA A 25 -4.43 9.65 -3.63
CA ALA A 25 -4.59 10.91 -4.36
C ALA A 25 -5.33 10.73 -5.69
N LEU A 26 -5.04 9.66 -6.44
CA LEU A 26 -5.70 9.31 -7.69
C LEU A 26 -7.17 8.94 -7.48
N LEU A 27 -7.46 8.15 -6.45
CA LEU A 27 -8.82 7.68 -6.12
C LEU A 27 -9.66 8.74 -5.40
N LYS A 28 -9.03 9.82 -4.91
CA LYS A 28 -9.67 10.85 -4.06
C LYS A 28 -10.34 10.27 -2.82
N GLU A 29 -9.92 9.10 -2.40
CA GLU A 29 -10.41 8.35 -1.24
C GLU A 29 -9.23 7.65 -0.55
N LYS A 30 -9.33 7.45 0.77
CA LYS A 30 -8.33 6.71 1.54
C LYS A 30 -8.59 5.21 1.44
N ILE A 31 -7.94 4.54 0.50
CA ILE A 31 -7.97 3.09 0.31
C ILE A 31 -6.80 2.42 1.04
N ALA A 32 -5.60 2.94 0.84
CA ALA A 32 -4.38 2.44 1.49
C ALA A 32 -4.00 3.28 2.70
N ILE A 33 -3.50 2.63 3.75
CA ILE A 33 -2.95 3.35 4.91
C ILE A 33 -1.63 4.04 4.55
N MET A 34 -1.37 5.14 5.22
CA MET A 34 -0.15 5.93 5.00
C MET A 34 0.66 6.02 6.27
N SER A 35 1.97 5.88 6.18
CA SER A 35 2.90 6.10 7.29
C SER A 35 4.29 6.44 6.75
N ASP A 36 5.09 7.09 7.57
CA ASP A 36 6.52 7.33 7.33
C ASP A 36 7.41 6.09 7.63
N LYS A 37 6.79 5.01 8.12
CA LYS A 37 7.50 3.78 8.49
C LYS A 37 7.68 2.88 7.25
N PRO A 38 8.84 2.20 7.09
CA PRO A 38 9.00 1.17 6.07
C PRO A 38 8.01 0.02 6.26
N ASN A 39 7.62 -0.64 5.17
CA ASN A 39 6.66 -1.75 5.15
C ASN A 39 5.28 -1.38 5.72
N THR A 40 4.82 -0.16 5.42
CA THR A 40 3.46 0.27 5.72
C THR A 40 2.46 -0.57 4.93
N THR A 41 2.59 -0.68 3.61
CA THR A 41 1.83 -1.61 2.77
C THR A 41 2.44 -3.00 2.88
N ARG A 42 1.64 -4.01 3.15
CA ARG A 42 2.06 -5.42 3.27
C ARG A 42 1.38 -6.34 2.28
N ASN A 43 0.16 -6.04 1.91
CA ASN A 43 -0.60 -6.73 0.87
C ASN A 43 -0.62 -5.87 -0.39
N ASN A 44 -0.85 -6.48 -1.54
CA ASN A 44 -1.15 -5.72 -2.74
C ASN A 44 -2.56 -5.10 -2.57
N ILE A 45 -2.67 -3.81 -2.73
CA ILE A 45 -3.95 -3.09 -2.56
C ILE A 45 -4.40 -2.62 -3.93
N SER A 46 -5.49 -3.19 -4.45
CA SER A 46 -6.08 -2.73 -5.69
C SER A 46 -6.95 -1.49 -5.46
N GLY A 47 -6.64 -0.45 -6.20
CA GLY A 47 -7.43 0.77 -6.27
C GLY A 47 -7.99 0.97 -7.67
N ILE A 48 -9.31 1.08 -7.79
CA ILE A 48 -10.02 1.13 -9.06
C ILE A 48 -10.50 2.55 -9.33
N LEU A 49 -10.06 3.12 -10.44
CA LEU A 49 -10.49 4.42 -10.94
C LEU A 49 -11.20 4.23 -12.29
N THR A 50 -12.51 4.43 -12.30
CA THR A 50 -13.33 4.37 -13.51
C THR A 50 -13.65 5.78 -14.01
N ASN A 51 -13.35 6.03 -15.28
CA ASN A 51 -13.69 7.23 -16.01
C ASN A 51 -14.59 6.86 -17.21
N GLU A 52 -15.10 7.85 -17.94
CA GLU A 52 -16.00 7.66 -19.10
C GLU A 52 -15.37 6.77 -20.20
N ASP A 53 -14.05 6.77 -20.34
CA ASP A 53 -13.32 6.14 -21.44
C ASP A 53 -12.16 5.24 -20.99
N CYS A 54 -12.00 5.01 -19.68
CA CYS A 54 -10.93 4.18 -19.15
C CYS A 54 -11.21 3.71 -17.72
N GLN A 55 -10.86 2.45 -17.43
CA GLN A 55 -10.76 1.93 -16.07
C GLN A 55 -9.31 1.57 -15.74
N TYR A 56 -8.76 2.22 -14.74
CA TYR A 56 -7.43 1.97 -14.22
C TYR A 56 -7.51 1.12 -12.96
N VAL A 57 -6.84 -0.02 -12.95
CA VAL A 57 -6.69 -0.87 -11.77
C VAL A 57 -5.26 -0.73 -11.24
N PHE A 58 -5.08 0.16 -10.27
CA PHE A 58 -3.79 0.37 -9.64
C PHE A 58 -3.55 -0.67 -8.57
N VAL A 59 -2.41 -1.35 -8.61
CA VAL A 59 -1.98 -2.28 -7.57
C VAL A 59 -0.86 -1.61 -6.76
N ASP A 60 -1.19 -1.11 -5.54
CA ASP A 60 -0.18 -0.60 -4.58
C ASP A 60 0.54 -1.77 -3.95
N THR A 61 1.80 -1.92 -4.26
CA THR A 61 2.60 -3.05 -3.80
C THR A 61 3.38 -2.74 -2.52
N PRO A 62 3.73 -3.74 -1.71
CA PRO A 62 4.73 -3.58 -0.67
C PRO A 62 6.02 -2.95 -1.20
N GLY A 63 6.67 -2.14 -0.36
CA GLY A 63 7.94 -1.52 -0.74
C GLY A 63 9.03 -2.56 -0.95
N ILE A 64 9.59 -2.63 -2.17
CA ILE A 64 10.63 -3.59 -2.52
C ILE A 64 11.96 -3.19 -1.87
N HIS A 65 12.56 -4.11 -1.12
CA HIS A 65 13.84 -3.92 -0.45
C HIS A 65 14.56 -5.27 -0.24
N LYS A 66 15.84 -5.24 0.13
CA LYS A 66 16.57 -6.47 0.47
C LYS A 66 15.95 -7.13 1.71
N PRO A 67 15.37 -8.34 1.62
CA PRO A 67 14.67 -8.96 2.72
C PRO A 67 15.64 -9.44 3.80
N GLN A 68 15.32 -9.16 5.06
CA GLN A 68 16.10 -9.62 6.23
C GLN A 68 15.40 -10.77 6.96
N GLN A 69 14.12 -10.97 6.76
CA GLN A 69 13.27 -11.96 7.41
C GLN A 69 12.32 -12.60 6.40
N GLN A 70 11.67 -13.71 6.78
CA GLN A 70 10.72 -14.41 5.90
C GLN A 70 9.56 -13.49 5.46
N LEU A 71 9.00 -12.70 6.36
CA LEU A 71 7.99 -11.70 6.01
C LEU A 71 8.45 -10.80 4.85
N GLY A 72 9.68 -10.29 4.89
CA GLY A 72 10.20 -9.44 3.80
C GLY A 72 10.31 -10.17 2.46
N ARG A 73 10.55 -11.50 2.47
CA ARG A 73 10.52 -12.32 1.24
C ARG A 73 9.10 -12.46 0.69
N VAL A 74 8.13 -12.69 1.55
CA VAL A 74 6.71 -12.75 1.17
C VAL A 74 6.26 -11.41 0.57
N LEU A 75 6.57 -10.29 1.23
CA LEU A 75 6.22 -8.96 0.72
C LEU A 75 6.83 -8.68 -0.67
N ASN A 76 8.09 -9.06 -0.88
CA ASN A 76 8.71 -8.93 -2.21
C ASN A 76 8.05 -9.88 -3.24
N LYS A 77 7.66 -11.10 -2.84
CA LYS A 77 6.96 -12.05 -3.71
C LYS A 77 5.62 -11.47 -4.19
N ASN A 78 4.82 -10.89 -3.26
CA ASN A 78 3.56 -10.20 -3.61
C ASN A 78 3.81 -9.06 -4.61
N ALA A 79 4.80 -8.20 -4.34
CA ALA A 79 5.13 -7.12 -5.27
C ALA A 79 5.59 -7.63 -6.65
N TYR A 80 6.34 -8.73 -6.72
CA TYR A 80 6.80 -9.31 -7.98
C TYR A 80 5.66 -9.93 -8.77
N SER A 81 4.70 -10.63 -8.13
CA SER A 81 3.52 -11.14 -8.80
C SER A 81 2.74 -10.00 -9.45
N ALA A 82 2.46 -8.92 -8.72
CA ALA A 82 1.77 -7.75 -9.28
C ALA A 82 2.50 -7.16 -10.50
N MET A 83 3.85 -7.18 -10.51
CA MET A 83 4.63 -6.74 -11.69
C MET A 83 4.53 -7.70 -12.86
N GLU A 84 4.39 -9.00 -12.62
CA GLU A 84 4.23 -10.02 -13.66
C GLU A 84 2.84 -9.95 -14.30
N ASP A 85 1.82 -9.66 -13.52
CA ASP A 85 0.42 -9.72 -13.94
C ASP A 85 -0.13 -8.39 -14.50
N CYS A 86 0.60 -7.26 -14.34
CA CYS A 86 0.15 -5.95 -14.83
C CYS A 86 0.37 -5.72 -16.32
N ASP A 87 -0.31 -4.73 -16.89
CA ASP A 87 -0.11 -4.25 -18.25
C ASP A 87 1.04 -3.24 -18.35
N VAL A 88 1.22 -2.42 -17.31
CA VAL A 88 2.26 -1.40 -17.23
C VAL A 88 2.79 -1.26 -15.81
N ILE A 89 4.08 -1.04 -15.68
CA ILE A 89 4.76 -0.80 -14.39
C ILE A 89 4.91 0.70 -14.18
N GLY A 90 4.32 1.22 -13.09
CA GLY A 90 4.58 2.55 -12.57
C GLY A 90 5.69 2.50 -11.51
N TRP A 91 6.93 2.77 -11.89
CA TRP A 91 8.03 2.80 -10.92
C TRP A 91 8.13 4.18 -10.27
N ILE A 92 7.66 4.29 -9.03
CA ILE A 92 7.67 5.54 -8.27
C ILE A 92 8.97 5.70 -7.47
N VAL A 93 9.58 6.88 -7.62
CA VAL A 93 10.81 7.26 -6.92
C VAL A 93 10.64 8.59 -6.18
N ASP A 94 11.37 8.77 -5.09
CA ASP A 94 11.46 10.05 -4.39
C ASP A 94 12.44 10.96 -5.15
N GLY A 95 11.94 11.96 -5.85
CA GLY A 95 12.77 12.90 -6.63
C GLY A 95 13.82 13.66 -5.81
N SER A 96 13.60 13.79 -4.50
CA SER A 96 14.59 14.43 -3.61
C SER A 96 15.80 13.53 -3.29
N GLN A 97 15.70 12.20 -3.57
CA GLN A 97 16.75 11.23 -3.29
C GLN A 97 17.54 10.85 -4.55
N ALA A 98 18.79 10.43 -4.36
CA ALA A 98 19.58 9.85 -5.44
C ALA A 98 19.21 8.37 -5.67
N PHE A 99 19.52 7.88 -6.87
CA PHE A 99 19.49 6.45 -7.16
C PHE A 99 20.41 5.70 -6.19
N GLY A 100 19.92 4.64 -5.61
CA GLY A 100 20.62 3.86 -4.60
C GLY A 100 20.49 2.35 -4.78
N THR A 101 21.02 1.59 -3.84
CA THR A 101 21.02 0.13 -3.87
C THR A 101 19.61 -0.46 -3.94
N GLY A 102 18.62 0.18 -3.30
CA GLY A 102 17.22 -0.24 -3.38
C GLY A 102 16.64 -0.09 -4.78
N ASP A 103 16.99 1.00 -5.48
CA ASP A 103 16.56 1.24 -6.85
C ASP A 103 17.21 0.24 -7.82
N SER A 104 18.52 -0.07 -7.61
CA SER A 104 19.21 -1.10 -8.37
C SER A 104 18.57 -2.50 -8.21
N PHE A 105 18.03 -2.79 -7.03
CA PHE A 105 17.34 -4.03 -6.77
C PHE A 105 16.00 -4.14 -7.52
N ILE A 106 15.24 -3.04 -7.59
CA ILE A 106 14.01 -2.94 -8.35
C ILE A 106 14.31 -3.01 -9.85
N LEU A 107 15.32 -2.27 -10.33
CA LEU A 107 15.70 -2.24 -11.73
C LEU A 107 16.00 -3.63 -12.28
N LYS A 108 16.84 -4.41 -11.56
CA LYS A 108 17.15 -5.80 -11.95
C LYS A 108 15.91 -6.67 -12.15
N ARG A 109 14.83 -6.42 -11.40
CA ARG A 109 13.58 -7.15 -11.58
C ARG A 109 12.81 -6.64 -12.79
N ILE A 110 12.72 -5.34 -12.98
CA ILE A 110 12.07 -4.70 -14.13
C ILE A 110 12.68 -5.20 -15.45
N GLU A 111 14.02 -5.26 -15.53
CA GLU A 111 14.75 -5.73 -16.73
C GLU A 111 14.36 -7.15 -17.19
N THR A 112 13.84 -7.98 -16.27
CA THR A 112 13.44 -9.37 -16.60
C THR A 112 12.01 -9.47 -17.14
N LEU A 113 11.19 -8.42 -17.07
CA LEU A 113 9.74 -8.52 -17.30
C LEU A 113 9.29 -8.09 -18.69
N HIS A 114 10.10 -7.36 -19.44
CA HIS A 114 9.77 -6.86 -20.79
C HIS A 114 8.41 -6.16 -20.92
N LYS A 115 8.03 -5.40 -19.89
CA LYS A 115 6.78 -4.63 -19.83
C LYS A 115 7.04 -3.15 -19.97
N PRO A 116 6.06 -2.34 -20.42
CA PRO A 116 6.17 -0.89 -20.40
C PRO A 116 6.46 -0.39 -18.98
N VAL A 117 7.42 0.55 -18.85
CA VAL A 117 7.82 1.12 -17.56
C VAL A 117 7.70 2.64 -17.62
N VAL A 118 6.83 3.19 -16.77
CA VAL A 118 6.69 4.62 -16.55
C VAL A 118 7.40 5.00 -15.27
N LEU A 119 8.43 5.84 -15.35
CA LEU A 119 9.06 6.39 -14.16
C LEU A 119 8.21 7.52 -13.59
N ILE A 120 7.76 7.38 -12.36
CA ILE A 120 7.00 8.39 -11.62
C ILE A 120 7.96 9.10 -10.67
N MET A 121 8.43 10.28 -11.03
CA MET A 121 9.28 11.09 -10.14
C MET A 121 8.40 11.88 -9.18
N ASN A 122 8.22 11.35 -7.97
CA ASN A 122 7.35 11.92 -6.94
C ASN A 122 8.09 12.92 -6.04
N LYS A 123 7.32 13.70 -5.29
CA LYS A 123 7.75 14.71 -4.30
C LYS A 123 8.51 15.88 -4.96
N ILE A 124 8.09 16.26 -6.17
CA ILE A 124 8.68 17.43 -6.86
C ILE A 124 8.43 18.74 -6.13
N ASP A 125 7.43 18.78 -5.25
CA ASP A 125 7.17 19.89 -4.33
C ASP A 125 8.36 20.25 -3.42
N LYS A 126 9.31 19.32 -3.25
CA LYS A 126 10.54 19.50 -2.49
C LYS A 126 11.71 20.02 -3.33
N LEU A 127 11.53 20.18 -4.64
CA LEU A 127 12.61 20.49 -5.58
C LEU A 127 12.40 21.84 -6.26
N GLY A 128 13.47 22.60 -6.41
CA GLY A 128 13.48 23.73 -7.32
C GLY A 128 13.56 23.26 -8.79
N LYS A 129 13.14 24.11 -9.73
CA LYS A 129 13.10 23.78 -11.18
C LYS A 129 14.43 23.24 -11.73
N GLU A 130 15.55 23.85 -11.36
CA GLU A 130 16.88 23.40 -11.80
C GLU A 130 17.25 22.03 -11.25
N GLN A 131 16.92 21.76 -9.98
CA GLN A 131 17.16 20.46 -9.36
C GLN A 131 16.30 19.38 -9.99
N LEU A 132 15.03 19.68 -10.27
CA LEU A 132 14.11 18.75 -10.95
C LEU A 132 14.68 18.36 -12.32
N LEU A 133 15.12 19.35 -13.14
CA LEU A 133 15.70 19.07 -14.45
C LEU A 133 16.93 18.15 -14.35
N LYS A 134 17.85 18.45 -13.42
CA LYS A 134 19.04 17.63 -13.18
C LYS A 134 18.66 16.19 -12.77
N ARG A 135 17.61 16.03 -11.96
CA ARG A 135 17.11 14.70 -11.53
C ARG A 135 16.49 13.93 -12.70
N LEU A 136 15.67 14.57 -13.51
CA LEU A 136 15.08 13.95 -14.72
C LEU A 136 16.17 13.44 -15.66
N MET A 137 17.16 14.30 -16.00
CA MET A 137 18.30 13.92 -16.85
C MET A 137 19.15 12.79 -16.27
N TYR A 138 19.26 12.74 -14.93
CA TYR A 138 20.00 11.68 -14.25
C TYR A 138 19.26 10.34 -14.32
N TRP A 139 17.95 10.33 -14.04
CA TRP A 139 17.14 9.12 -14.06
C TRP A 139 16.95 8.56 -15.48
N GLN A 140 16.81 9.41 -16.47
CA GLN A 140 16.72 9.01 -17.89
C GLN A 140 17.93 8.17 -18.36
N LYS A 141 19.08 8.32 -17.71
CA LYS A 141 20.30 7.54 -18.03
C LYS A 141 20.36 6.19 -17.33
N GLN A 142 19.48 5.89 -16.37
CA GLN A 142 19.54 4.67 -15.58
C GLN A 142 18.85 3.49 -16.27
N TYR A 143 17.84 3.77 -17.10
CA TYR A 143 17.05 2.77 -17.81
C TYR A 143 16.33 3.43 -18.98
N ASP A 144 15.98 2.66 -20.01
CA ASP A 144 15.18 3.11 -21.15
C ASP A 144 13.68 3.09 -20.81
N PHE A 145 13.26 4.12 -20.04
CA PHE A 145 11.86 4.26 -19.63
C PHE A 145 10.97 4.60 -20.82
N ASN A 146 9.79 4.01 -20.88
CA ASN A 146 8.79 4.36 -21.88
C ASN A 146 8.30 5.80 -21.71
N ASP A 147 8.15 6.26 -20.45
CA ASP A 147 7.84 7.65 -20.10
C ASP A 147 8.43 8.03 -18.74
N ILE A 148 8.60 9.32 -18.50
CA ILE A 148 9.02 9.89 -17.21
C ILE A 148 8.06 11.01 -16.84
N VAL A 149 7.31 10.84 -15.75
CA VAL A 149 6.29 11.80 -15.31
C VAL A 149 6.66 12.34 -13.93
N PRO A 150 7.05 13.62 -13.82
CA PRO A 150 7.26 14.28 -12.53
C PRO A 150 5.92 14.65 -11.90
N ILE A 151 5.73 14.28 -10.62
CA ILE A 151 4.49 14.53 -9.88
C ILE A 151 4.76 14.96 -8.43
N SER A 152 3.76 15.55 -7.80
CA SER A 152 3.63 15.50 -6.34
C SER A 152 2.30 14.87 -5.93
N ALA A 153 2.38 13.66 -5.40
CA ALA A 153 1.21 12.97 -4.88
C ALA A 153 0.59 13.70 -3.66
N LEU A 154 1.43 14.39 -2.87
CA LEU A 154 1.00 15.10 -1.67
C LEU A 154 0.13 16.33 -1.99
N VAL A 155 0.58 17.17 -2.93
CA VAL A 155 -0.15 18.38 -3.35
C VAL A 155 -1.01 18.16 -4.59
N LYS A 156 -1.07 16.91 -5.08
CA LYS A 156 -1.88 16.46 -6.24
C LYS A 156 -1.47 17.18 -7.54
N ASP A 157 -0.18 17.45 -7.71
CA ASP A 157 0.35 18.09 -8.91
C ASP A 157 0.65 17.05 -9.98
N ASN A 158 0.27 17.36 -11.23
CA ASN A 158 0.51 16.60 -12.46
C ASN A 158 -0.07 15.16 -12.49
N LEU A 159 -1.11 14.86 -11.68
CA LEU A 159 -1.73 13.54 -11.64
C LEU A 159 -2.57 13.22 -12.89
N GLU A 160 -3.19 14.23 -13.50
CA GLU A 160 -3.96 14.05 -14.73
C GLU A 160 -3.09 13.64 -15.91
N GLU A 161 -1.89 14.21 -16.02
CA GLU A 161 -0.92 13.83 -17.04
C GLU A 161 -0.43 12.39 -16.83
N LEU A 162 -0.18 11.99 -15.58
CA LEU A 162 0.17 10.60 -15.25
C LEU A 162 -0.94 9.63 -15.70
N LEU A 163 -2.21 9.96 -15.49
CA LEU A 163 -3.33 9.14 -15.93
C LEU A 163 -3.38 9.03 -17.48
N LYS A 164 -3.15 10.13 -18.21
CA LYS A 164 -3.09 10.10 -19.68
C LYS A 164 -1.97 9.21 -20.18
N VAL A 165 -0.78 9.30 -19.56
CA VAL A 165 0.35 8.45 -19.93
C VAL A 165 0.00 6.98 -19.69
N PHE A 166 -0.51 6.62 -18.53
CA PHE A 166 -0.93 5.23 -18.27
C PHE A 166 -1.97 4.72 -19.26
N LYS A 167 -3.00 5.54 -19.57
CA LYS A 167 -4.01 5.18 -20.56
C LYS A 167 -3.41 4.81 -21.92
N GLY A 168 -2.28 5.41 -22.30
CA GLY A 168 -1.55 5.10 -23.52
C GLY A 168 -1.13 3.63 -23.60
N TYR A 169 -0.78 3.03 -22.47
CA TYR A 169 -0.25 1.67 -22.35
C TYR A 169 -1.30 0.61 -22.03
N LEU A 170 -2.52 1.00 -21.62
CA LEU A 170 -3.57 0.04 -21.31
C LEU A 170 -4.19 -0.52 -22.60
N PRO A 171 -4.57 -1.81 -22.60
CA PRO A 171 -5.26 -2.44 -23.74
C PRO A 171 -6.68 -1.89 -23.91
N GLU A 172 -7.21 -2.04 -25.12
CA GLU A 172 -8.64 -1.85 -25.39
C GLU A 172 -9.41 -3.00 -24.75
N GLY A 173 -10.47 -2.69 -24.02
CA GLY A 173 -11.28 -3.67 -23.30
C GLY A 173 -12.44 -3.03 -22.56
N GLU A 174 -13.38 -3.84 -22.09
CA GLU A 174 -14.50 -3.39 -21.26
C GLU A 174 -14.06 -3.18 -19.80
N PRO A 175 -14.84 -2.42 -18.99
CA PRO A 175 -14.58 -2.33 -17.55
C PRO A 175 -14.53 -3.71 -16.89
N MET A 176 -13.52 -3.98 -16.10
CA MET A 176 -13.33 -5.26 -15.38
C MET A 176 -14.09 -5.29 -14.05
N PHE A 177 -14.35 -4.12 -13.48
CA PHE A 177 -15.01 -3.95 -12.19
C PHE A 177 -16.20 -3.00 -12.29
N PRO A 178 -17.22 -3.14 -11.41
CA PRO A 178 -18.32 -2.17 -11.32
C PRO A 178 -17.83 -0.73 -11.16
N GLU A 179 -18.55 0.23 -11.73
CA GLU A 179 -18.14 1.65 -11.76
C GLU A 179 -17.97 2.24 -10.35
N GLU A 180 -18.82 1.83 -9.41
CA GLU A 180 -18.78 2.31 -8.03
C GLU A 180 -17.68 1.69 -7.18
N MET A 181 -17.06 0.62 -7.67
CA MET A 181 -16.04 -0.11 -6.93
C MET A 181 -14.73 0.67 -6.88
N LYS A 182 -14.23 0.96 -5.70
CA LYS A 182 -12.97 1.70 -5.49
C LYS A 182 -11.81 0.80 -5.08
N SER A 183 -12.08 -0.39 -4.55
CA SER A 183 -11.10 -1.39 -4.15
C SER A 183 -11.73 -2.77 -4.13
N ASP A 184 -10.96 -3.79 -4.44
CA ASP A 184 -11.33 -5.21 -4.34
C ASP A 184 -11.16 -5.77 -2.92
N HIS A 185 -10.49 -5.03 -2.04
CA HIS A 185 -10.29 -5.50 -0.66
C HIS A 185 -11.55 -5.50 0.19
N ASP A 186 -11.72 -6.62 0.91
CA ASP A 186 -12.79 -6.75 1.90
C ASP A 186 -12.73 -5.65 2.97
N ILE A 187 -13.91 -5.23 3.39
CA ILE A 187 -14.08 -4.22 4.43
C ILE A 187 -13.40 -4.64 5.76
N ASN A 188 -13.31 -5.95 6.05
CA ASN A 188 -12.65 -6.46 7.25
C ASN A 188 -11.15 -6.18 7.23
N PHE A 189 -10.50 -6.37 6.07
CA PHE A 189 -9.11 -6.01 5.87
C PHE A 189 -8.90 -4.50 6.10
N ARG A 190 -9.71 -3.65 5.48
CA ARG A 190 -9.64 -2.19 5.64
C ARG A 190 -9.78 -1.76 7.10
N MET A 191 -10.67 -2.41 7.86
CA MET A 191 -10.82 -2.14 9.31
C MET A 191 -9.56 -2.48 10.10
N CYS A 192 -8.92 -3.62 9.83
CA CYS A 192 -7.65 -4.01 10.46
C CYS A 192 -6.52 -3.04 10.12
N GLU A 193 -6.44 -2.60 8.86
CA GLU A 193 -5.43 -1.64 8.41
C GLU A 193 -5.58 -0.26 9.08
N ILE A 194 -6.80 0.22 9.32
CA ILE A 194 -7.02 1.45 10.10
C ILE A 194 -6.42 1.33 11.50
N VAL A 195 -6.66 0.23 12.21
CA VAL A 195 -6.08 0.01 13.53
C VAL A 195 -4.56 -0.07 13.46
N ARG A 196 -4.03 -0.80 12.46
CA ARG A 196 -2.59 -0.92 12.24
C ARG A 196 -1.94 0.44 11.97
N GLU A 197 -2.56 1.29 11.18
CA GLU A 197 -2.10 2.66 10.94
C GLU A 197 -1.96 3.47 12.23
N LYS A 198 -2.96 3.42 13.14
CA LYS A 198 -2.88 4.16 14.42
C LYS A 198 -1.74 3.63 15.30
N ILE A 199 -1.45 2.34 15.24
CA ILE A 199 -0.28 1.77 15.90
C ILE A 199 1.00 2.33 15.28
N LEU A 200 1.13 2.34 13.95
CA LEU A 200 2.31 2.87 13.24
C LEU A 200 2.58 4.34 13.58
N PHE A 201 1.55 5.17 13.69
CA PHE A 201 1.69 6.58 14.06
C PHE A 201 2.15 6.80 15.52
N LYS A 202 1.70 5.94 16.42
CA LYS A 202 1.93 6.12 17.86
C LYS A 202 3.13 5.35 18.40
N THR A 203 3.76 4.50 17.57
CA THR A 203 4.89 3.67 17.98
C THR A 203 6.12 3.94 17.12
N HIS A 204 7.27 3.61 17.68
CA HIS A 204 8.58 3.80 17.05
C HIS A 204 9.41 2.52 17.10
N GLU A 205 10.63 2.57 16.55
CA GLU A 205 11.61 1.49 16.56
C GLU A 205 11.07 0.19 15.92
N GLU A 206 11.00 -0.90 16.66
CA GLU A 206 10.71 -2.24 16.16
C GLU A 206 9.21 -2.59 16.06
N ILE A 207 8.33 -1.88 16.78
CA ILE A 207 6.90 -2.21 16.82
C ILE A 207 6.24 -2.06 15.45
N PRO A 208 6.46 -0.96 14.69
CA PRO A 208 5.92 -0.82 13.34
C PRO A 208 6.22 -2.00 12.42
N HIS A 209 7.37 -2.62 12.59
CA HIS A 209 7.83 -3.73 11.75
C HIS A 209 7.32 -5.10 12.21
N SER A 210 6.81 -5.21 13.44
CA SER A 210 6.47 -6.48 14.09
C SER A 210 5.01 -6.62 14.49
N VAL A 211 4.14 -5.66 14.16
CA VAL A 211 2.72 -5.70 14.52
C VAL A 211 1.86 -6.24 13.38
N ALA A 212 0.92 -7.15 13.68
CA ALA A 212 -0.19 -7.49 12.81
C ALA A 212 -1.51 -7.23 13.55
N VAL A 213 -2.60 -7.02 12.81
CA VAL A 213 -3.95 -6.81 13.36
C VAL A 213 -4.91 -7.77 12.69
N ILE A 214 -5.68 -8.50 13.48
CA ILE A 214 -6.60 -9.52 13.03
C ILE A 214 -7.99 -9.20 13.58
N LEU A 215 -9.01 -9.28 12.75
CA LEU A 215 -10.41 -9.19 13.18
C LEU A 215 -10.86 -10.55 13.69
N GLU A 216 -11.17 -10.65 15.01
CA GLU A 216 -11.66 -11.89 15.62
C GLU A 216 -13.18 -11.95 15.63
N ARG A 217 -13.85 -10.80 15.83
CA ARG A 217 -15.30 -10.76 15.92
C ARG A 217 -15.86 -9.46 15.36
N LYS A 218 -16.92 -9.57 14.57
CA LYS A 218 -17.68 -8.46 14.00
C LYS A 218 -19.17 -8.75 14.18
N GLU A 219 -19.87 -7.87 14.89
CA GLU A 219 -21.30 -8.03 15.16
C GLU A 219 -22.05 -6.71 15.03
N LYS A 220 -23.19 -6.75 14.41
CA LYS A 220 -24.11 -5.61 14.41
C LYS A 220 -25.00 -5.68 15.65
N ARG A 221 -24.86 -4.69 16.55
CA ARG A 221 -25.64 -4.56 17.80
C ARG A 221 -26.55 -3.32 17.70
N GLY A 222 -27.77 -3.52 17.22
CA GLY A 222 -28.68 -2.40 16.93
C GLY A 222 -28.09 -1.45 15.90
N ASN A 223 -27.89 -0.18 16.26
CA ASN A 223 -27.30 0.85 15.40
C ASN A 223 -25.78 1.02 15.61
N ARG A 224 -25.12 0.03 16.22
CA ARG A 224 -23.68 0.00 16.47
C ARG A 224 -23.03 -1.22 15.85
N MET A 225 -21.78 -1.08 15.43
CA MET A 225 -20.92 -2.19 15.03
C MET A 225 -19.97 -2.51 16.19
N TYR A 226 -20.04 -3.73 16.71
CA TYR A 226 -19.06 -4.24 17.67
C TYR A 226 -17.92 -4.93 16.91
N LEU A 227 -16.70 -4.54 17.23
CA LEU A 227 -15.47 -5.09 16.63
C LEU A 227 -14.51 -5.51 17.74
N GLN A 228 -14.05 -6.75 17.68
CA GLN A 228 -13.01 -7.28 18.53
C GLN A 228 -11.79 -7.59 17.65
N MET A 229 -10.67 -6.94 17.91
CA MET A 229 -9.45 -7.12 17.12
C MET A 229 -8.27 -7.51 18.01
N MET A 230 -7.48 -8.45 17.49
CA MET A 230 -6.23 -8.89 18.11
C MET A 230 -5.06 -8.17 17.47
N VAL A 231 -4.27 -7.51 18.30
CA VAL A 231 -2.98 -6.92 17.92
C VAL A 231 -1.88 -7.90 18.29
N VAL A 232 -1.20 -8.45 17.27
CA VAL A 232 -0.13 -9.42 17.43
C VAL A 232 1.21 -8.73 17.41
N VAL A 233 2.11 -9.07 18.33
CA VAL A 233 3.49 -8.58 18.40
C VAL A 233 4.48 -9.72 18.64
N ASP A 234 5.76 -9.46 18.42
CA ASP A 234 6.83 -10.45 18.45
C ASP A 234 7.35 -10.76 19.87
N ARG A 235 7.24 -9.79 20.80
CA ARG A 235 7.90 -9.85 22.13
C ARG A 235 7.04 -9.25 23.24
N GLU A 236 7.23 -9.74 24.46
CA GLU A 236 6.55 -9.20 25.66
C GLU A 236 6.86 -7.71 25.91
N SER A 237 8.10 -7.27 25.63
CA SER A 237 8.46 -5.85 25.73
C SER A 237 7.62 -4.96 24.82
N GLN A 238 7.34 -5.42 23.59
CA GLN A 238 6.48 -4.71 22.61
C GLN A 238 5.02 -4.66 23.09
N LYS A 239 4.51 -5.75 23.69
CA LYS A 239 3.19 -5.78 24.32
C LYS A 239 3.09 -4.74 25.44
N GLY A 240 4.11 -4.67 26.31
CA GLY A 240 4.17 -3.65 27.37
C GLY A 240 4.11 -2.22 26.84
N ILE A 241 4.85 -1.92 25.75
CA ILE A 241 4.85 -0.61 25.10
C ILE A 241 3.48 -0.29 24.49
N LEU A 242 2.85 -1.24 23.79
CA LEU A 242 1.53 -1.06 23.18
C LEU A 242 0.41 -0.88 24.19
N ILE A 243 0.47 -1.57 25.31
CA ILE A 243 -0.49 -1.35 26.41
C ILE A 243 -0.25 0.03 27.03
N GLY A 244 1.02 0.35 27.29
CA GLY A 244 1.42 1.58 27.92
C GLY A 244 1.08 1.64 29.42
N LYS A 245 1.57 2.66 30.10
CA LYS A 245 1.31 2.87 31.54
C LYS A 245 -0.20 3.05 31.76
N GLN A 246 -0.79 2.25 32.65
CA GLN A 246 -2.23 2.24 32.92
C GLN A 246 -3.10 2.11 31.66
N ALA A 247 -2.65 1.34 30.69
CA ALA A 247 -3.33 1.13 29.39
C ALA A 247 -3.53 2.41 28.56
N SER A 248 -2.72 3.45 28.77
CA SER A 248 -2.87 4.74 28.11
C SER A 248 -2.65 4.67 26.58
N MET A 249 -1.62 3.92 26.15
CA MET A 249 -1.29 3.80 24.72
C MET A 249 -2.37 3.06 23.94
N ILE A 250 -2.76 1.85 24.39
CA ILE A 250 -3.79 1.06 23.71
C ILE A 250 -5.15 1.78 23.68
N ARG A 251 -5.48 2.52 24.77
CA ARG A 251 -6.68 3.35 24.82
C ARG A 251 -6.64 4.46 23.78
N SER A 252 -5.50 5.14 23.63
CA SER A 252 -5.33 6.20 22.63
C SER A 252 -5.42 5.65 21.20
N ILE A 253 -4.80 4.49 20.91
CA ILE A 253 -4.91 3.80 19.62
C ILE A 253 -6.37 3.46 19.32
N ARG A 254 -7.07 2.87 20.31
CA ARG A 254 -8.47 2.48 20.18
C ARG A 254 -9.37 3.67 19.84
N LEU A 255 -9.23 4.79 20.55
CA LEU A 255 -10.07 5.96 20.33
C LEU A 255 -9.89 6.57 18.94
N ASP A 256 -8.64 6.68 18.47
CA ASP A 256 -8.35 7.22 17.13
C ASP A 256 -8.84 6.27 16.03
N ALA A 257 -8.64 4.97 16.20
CA ALA A 257 -9.15 3.96 15.27
C ALA A 257 -10.69 3.95 15.23
N GLN A 258 -11.33 3.99 16.40
CA GLN A 258 -12.79 3.99 16.51
C GLN A 258 -13.44 5.18 15.81
N LYS A 259 -12.81 6.36 15.86
CA LYS A 259 -13.27 7.56 15.15
C LYS A 259 -13.28 7.33 13.64
N GLU A 260 -12.17 6.85 13.09
CA GLU A 260 -12.03 6.63 11.64
C GLU A 260 -12.91 5.47 11.16
N LEU A 261 -13.01 4.39 11.94
CA LEU A 261 -13.92 3.27 11.65
C LEU A 261 -15.38 3.71 11.62
N LYS A 262 -15.79 4.63 12.51
CA LYS A 262 -17.13 5.24 12.50
C LYS A 262 -17.39 5.97 11.19
N ASP A 263 -16.44 6.78 10.73
CA ASP A 263 -16.56 7.54 9.49
C ASP A 263 -16.65 6.60 8.28
N MET A 264 -15.81 5.55 8.24
CA MET A 264 -15.80 4.56 7.17
C MET A 264 -17.09 3.70 7.12
N LEU A 265 -17.61 3.28 8.29
CA LEU A 265 -18.78 2.39 8.38
C LEU A 265 -20.12 3.13 8.39
N GLY A 266 -20.12 4.45 8.52
CA GLY A 266 -21.34 5.26 8.62
C GLY A 266 -22.20 4.99 9.86
N CYS A 267 -21.67 4.30 10.88
CA CYS A 267 -22.38 3.95 12.10
C CYS A 267 -21.46 4.04 13.34
N SER A 268 -22.06 4.05 14.52
CA SER A 268 -21.29 4.00 15.78
C SER A 268 -20.53 2.69 15.89
N VAL A 269 -19.28 2.75 16.37
CA VAL A 269 -18.40 1.58 16.52
C VAL A 269 -18.03 1.39 17.98
N ASP A 270 -18.17 0.16 18.49
CA ASP A 270 -17.59 -0.26 19.76
C ASP A 270 -16.38 -1.16 19.45
N LEU A 271 -15.18 -0.64 19.66
CA LEU A 271 -13.92 -1.33 19.33
C LEU A 271 -13.25 -1.85 20.61
N GLU A 272 -12.92 -3.14 20.62
CA GLU A 272 -12.09 -3.77 21.63
C GLU A 272 -10.76 -4.22 21.00
N LEU A 273 -9.66 -3.93 21.68
CA LEU A 273 -8.31 -4.31 21.24
C LEU A 273 -7.65 -5.18 22.30
N PHE A 274 -7.17 -6.35 21.89
CA PHE A 274 -6.39 -7.27 22.70
C PHE A 274 -4.97 -7.35 22.15
N VAL A 275 -3.98 -7.56 23.00
CA VAL A 275 -2.58 -7.69 22.56
C VAL A 275 -2.06 -9.08 22.87
N ARG A 276 -1.66 -9.83 21.84
CA ARG A 276 -1.08 -11.18 21.93
C ARG A 276 0.39 -11.15 21.50
N VAL A 277 1.21 -11.90 22.20
CA VAL A 277 2.60 -12.14 21.80
C VAL A 277 2.68 -13.47 21.07
N GLU A 278 3.18 -13.41 19.84
CA GLU A 278 3.49 -14.57 19.01
C GLU A 278 4.97 -14.49 18.62
N LYS A 279 5.81 -15.25 19.32
CA LYS A 279 7.27 -15.14 19.17
C LYS A 279 7.73 -15.48 17.76
N ASN A 280 8.57 -14.62 17.20
CA ASN A 280 9.17 -14.80 15.87
C ASN A 280 8.19 -15.03 14.71
N TRP A 281 6.93 -14.60 14.84
CA TRP A 281 5.91 -14.86 13.84
C TRP A 281 6.32 -14.44 12.42
N ARG A 282 7.13 -13.39 12.29
CA ARG A 282 7.64 -12.89 11.00
C ARG A 282 8.57 -13.87 10.26
N ASN A 283 9.05 -14.91 10.91
CA ASN A 283 9.91 -15.95 10.34
C ASN A 283 9.16 -17.27 10.11
N HIS A 284 7.88 -17.37 10.47
CA HIS A 284 7.05 -18.55 10.32
C HIS A 284 5.99 -18.35 9.23
N GLU A 285 6.13 -19.04 8.09
CA GLU A 285 5.20 -18.92 6.94
C GLU A 285 3.76 -19.16 7.34
N ASN A 286 3.47 -20.20 8.12
CA ASN A 286 2.12 -20.49 8.58
C ASN A 286 1.50 -19.32 9.38
N LYS A 287 2.31 -18.58 10.16
CA LYS A 287 1.82 -17.42 10.88
C LYS A 287 1.64 -16.19 10.00
N ILE A 288 2.51 -16.02 9.03
CA ILE A 288 2.37 -14.95 8.02
C ILE A 288 1.08 -15.16 7.23
N LYS A 289 0.78 -16.41 6.83
CA LYS A 289 -0.46 -16.80 6.16
C LYS A 289 -1.69 -16.65 7.08
N GLU A 290 -1.63 -17.15 8.33
CA GLU A 290 -2.70 -16.98 9.35
C GLU A 290 -3.08 -15.52 9.55
N PHE A 291 -2.12 -14.60 9.41
CA PHE A 291 -2.35 -13.16 9.56
C PHE A 291 -2.72 -12.45 8.25
N GLY A 292 -3.02 -13.21 7.19
CA GLY A 292 -3.51 -12.68 5.91
C GLY A 292 -2.47 -11.88 5.11
N LEU A 293 -1.18 -12.20 5.24
CA LEU A 293 -0.08 -11.48 4.60
C LEU A 293 0.56 -12.22 3.41
N ASP A 294 0.12 -13.44 3.09
CA ASP A 294 0.50 -14.21 1.90
C ASP A 294 -0.72 -14.37 0.98
N GLU A 295 -0.76 -13.63 -0.11
CA GLU A 295 -1.92 -13.56 -1.01
C GLU A 295 -1.93 -14.65 -2.10
N LEU A 296 -0.76 -15.27 -2.38
CA LEU A 296 -0.61 -16.12 -3.56
C LEU A 296 -1.21 -17.54 -3.41
N GLU A 297 -1.69 -17.91 -2.22
CA GLU A 297 -2.33 -19.22 -1.99
C GLU A 297 -3.83 -19.15 -1.70
N GLN A 298 -4.46 -17.94 -1.78
CA GLN A 298 -5.92 -17.82 -1.57
C GLN A 298 -6.74 -18.13 -2.82
N ILE A 299 -6.09 -18.43 -3.96
CA ILE A 299 -6.77 -18.67 -5.25
C ILE A 299 -7.14 -20.15 -5.47
N ASP A 300 -6.66 -21.09 -4.64
CA ASP A 300 -6.83 -22.53 -4.84
C ASP A 300 -7.90 -23.22 -3.94
N GLU A 301 -8.77 -22.49 -3.24
CA GLU A 301 -9.81 -23.07 -2.38
C GLU A 301 -11.22 -22.52 -2.68
N ASP A 302 -11.66 -22.62 -3.96
CA ASP A 302 -13.10 -22.56 -4.32
C ASP A 302 -13.43 -23.56 -5.42
#